data_cdb61a886412d365e5f1064aeb9e1108
#
_entry.id   cdb61a886412d365e5f1064aeb9e1108
#
_cell.length_a   1.000
_cell.length_b   1.000
_cell.length_c   1.000
_cell.angle_alpha   90.00
_cell.angle_beta   90.00
_cell.angle_gamma   90.00
#
_symmetry.space_group_name_H-M   'P 1'
#
loop_
_entity.id
_entity.type
_entity.pdbx_description
1 polymer ?
#
loop_
_entity_poly.entity_id
_entity_poly.type
_entity_poly.pdbx_seq_one_letter_code
_entity_poly.pdbx_strand_id
1 'polypeptide(L)'
;MPGPILMRWMCLLLVFLPPVVWGQGGPPLRTDDPGTPGNGNWEINVGLTSDRRQTERQFEAPLVDINYGLGDHLQLKFEMPYLVQGADNAPTRASFGDGVAGVKWRFLENKKHDLAISFYPQLGIDSPTDVLESGATDYGRQILLPLEITKKLGPVDANLEVGRWVTQHGPDQWLTGLAFGRQVTPKFEALAELYNLRAVHAHDRETTFGLGGRLRLTKSLLFLIMAGRSFSGPSSGQPQFIGYAGLQIQLERKHAKQESDTQPGPSNH
;
A
#
# COMPACT_ATOMS: atom_id res chain seq x y z
N MET A 1 -37.66 38.79 -37.87
CA MET A 1 -36.37 38.14 -37.85
C MET A 1 -35.65 38.56 -36.58
N PRO A 2 -35.53 37.69 -35.56
CA PRO A 2 -34.57 37.91 -34.49
C PRO A 2 -33.45 36.91 -34.66
N GLY A 3 -32.21 37.43 -34.59
CA GLY A 3 -30.95 36.69 -34.74
C GLY A 3 -30.55 35.86 -33.53
N PRO A 4 -29.52 35.02 -33.72
CA PRO A 4 -29.11 33.96 -32.74
C PRO A 4 -28.15 34.51 -31.70
N ILE A 5 -28.60 34.69 -30.48
CA ILE A 5 -27.78 35.05 -29.29
C ILE A 5 -27.86 33.97 -28.22
N LEU A 6 -27.93 32.71 -28.60
CA LEU A 6 -28.03 31.61 -27.61
C LEU A 6 -26.97 30.51 -27.73
N MET A 7 -25.77 30.85 -28.27
CA MET A 7 -24.74 29.84 -28.43
C MET A 7 -23.34 30.37 -28.08
N ARG A 8 -23.17 30.93 -26.86
CA ARG A 8 -21.85 31.46 -26.47
C ARG A 8 -21.44 31.29 -25.00
N TRP A 9 -22.10 30.42 -24.24
CA TRP A 9 -21.76 30.18 -22.82
C TRP A 9 -21.51 28.71 -22.48
N MET A 10 -20.98 27.91 -23.41
CA MET A 10 -20.65 26.51 -23.16
C MET A 10 -19.19 26.22 -23.47
N CYS A 11 -18.30 27.06 -22.96
CA CYS A 11 -16.87 26.74 -22.93
C CYS A 11 -16.25 27.43 -21.71
N LEU A 12 -15.52 26.64 -20.93
CA LEU A 12 -14.63 26.96 -19.81
C LEU A 12 -15.17 26.64 -18.41
N LEU A 13 -15.50 25.39 -18.19
CA LEU A 13 -15.22 24.74 -16.91
C LEU A 13 -13.99 23.83 -17.13
N LEU A 14 -12.83 24.43 -17.32
CA LEU A 14 -11.55 23.81 -17.09
C LEU A 14 -11.42 23.63 -15.57
N VAL A 15 -11.93 22.50 -15.09
CA VAL A 15 -11.69 22.03 -13.73
C VAL A 15 -10.17 21.82 -13.64
N PHE A 16 -9.48 22.72 -12.96
CA PHE A 16 -8.15 22.46 -12.43
C PHE A 16 -8.28 21.31 -11.44
N LEU A 17 -8.15 20.09 -11.92
CA LEU A 17 -7.92 18.93 -11.06
C LEU A 17 -6.48 19.10 -10.56
N PRO A 18 -6.27 19.13 -9.24
CA PRO A 18 -4.91 19.05 -8.70
C PRO A 18 -4.26 17.76 -9.21
N PRO A 19 -2.95 17.73 -9.41
CA PRO A 19 -2.26 16.50 -9.77
C PRO A 19 -2.56 15.47 -8.70
N VAL A 20 -3.31 14.45 -9.05
CA VAL A 20 -3.56 13.31 -8.17
C VAL A 20 -2.24 12.57 -8.08
N VAL A 21 -1.63 12.55 -6.91
CA VAL A 21 -0.47 11.70 -6.62
C VAL A 21 -0.99 10.27 -6.68
N TRP A 22 -0.56 9.54 -7.68
CA TRP A 22 -0.98 8.18 -7.96
C TRP A 22 -0.08 7.22 -7.19
N GLY A 23 -0.46 6.85 -5.99
CA GLY A 23 0.03 5.65 -5.33
C GLY A 23 -1.07 4.60 -5.43
N GLN A 24 -0.81 3.47 -6.03
CA GLN A 24 -1.84 2.45 -6.30
C GLN A 24 -1.51 1.08 -5.72
N GLY A 25 -0.29 0.87 -5.27
CA GLY A 25 0.12 -0.24 -4.46
C GLY A 25 -0.05 0.03 -2.96
N GLY A 26 0.40 -0.91 -2.12
CA GLY A 26 0.19 -0.85 -0.68
C GLY A 26 -1.28 -1.00 -0.29
N PRO A 27 -1.63 -0.74 0.97
CA PRO A 27 -2.98 -0.99 1.46
C PRO A 27 -4.09 -0.40 0.57
N PRO A 28 -5.16 -1.17 0.31
CA PRO A 28 -5.55 -2.45 0.92
C PRO A 28 -4.93 -3.68 0.25
N LEU A 29 -4.08 -3.53 -0.77
CA LEU A 29 -3.42 -4.61 -1.48
C LEU A 29 -2.14 -5.05 -0.76
N ARG A 30 -1.66 -6.27 -1.08
CA ARG A 30 -0.37 -6.80 -0.62
C ARG A 30 0.78 -6.36 -1.53
N THR A 31 0.48 -6.15 -2.81
CA THR A 31 1.43 -5.63 -3.81
C THR A 31 1.67 -4.15 -3.56
N ASP A 32 2.92 -3.74 -3.47
CA ASP A 32 3.29 -2.33 -3.31
C ASP A 32 3.63 -1.67 -4.67
N ASP A 33 3.88 -0.37 -4.67
CA ASP A 33 4.19 0.43 -5.85
C ASP A 33 5.34 1.43 -5.60
N PRO A 34 5.95 2.01 -6.66
CA PRO A 34 6.99 3.01 -6.53
C PRO A 34 6.57 4.35 -5.93
N GLY A 35 5.30 4.55 -5.59
CA GLY A 35 4.81 5.78 -4.99
C GLY A 35 5.49 6.10 -3.65
N THR A 36 5.61 7.38 -3.34
CA THR A 36 6.09 7.88 -2.05
C THR A 36 5.16 9.00 -1.57
N PRO A 37 5.04 9.24 -0.26
CA PRO A 37 4.21 10.35 0.24
C PRO A 37 4.66 11.74 -0.24
N GLY A 38 5.90 11.85 -0.74
CA GLY A 38 6.53 13.13 -1.09
C GLY A 38 7.16 13.83 0.11
N ASN A 39 7.97 14.85 -0.16
CA ASN A 39 8.87 15.46 0.82
C ASN A 39 8.16 16.03 2.06
N GLY A 40 8.44 15.44 3.21
CA GLY A 40 7.92 15.87 4.51
C GLY A 40 6.47 15.51 4.77
N ASN A 41 5.85 14.73 3.88
CA ASN A 41 4.48 14.24 4.04
C ASN A 41 4.46 12.90 4.75
N TRP A 42 3.32 12.63 5.38
CA TRP A 42 3.04 11.37 6.04
C TRP A 42 1.85 10.68 5.39
N GLU A 43 1.95 9.38 5.29
CA GLU A 43 0.85 8.49 5.01
C GLU A 43 0.75 7.47 6.14
N ILE A 44 -0.39 7.44 6.82
CA ILE A 44 -0.64 6.56 7.96
C ILE A 44 -1.85 5.70 7.64
N ASN A 45 -1.64 4.40 7.63
CA ASN A 45 -2.68 3.41 7.43
C ASN A 45 -3.00 2.73 8.78
N VAL A 46 -4.27 2.69 9.14
CA VAL A 46 -4.76 1.93 10.29
C VAL A 46 -5.82 0.97 9.78
N GLY A 47 -5.49 -0.30 9.80
CA GLY A 47 -6.32 -1.34 9.18
C GLY A 47 -6.63 -2.51 10.10
N LEU A 48 -7.57 -3.29 9.63
CA LEU A 48 -7.89 -4.62 10.12
C LEU A 48 -7.63 -5.57 8.96
N THR A 49 -6.83 -6.61 9.18
CA THR A 49 -6.65 -7.69 8.20
C THR A 49 -7.29 -8.97 8.70
N SER A 50 -7.56 -9.86 7.79
CA SER A 50 -8.06 -11.21 8.09
C SER A 50 -7.44 -12.20 7.10
N ASP A 51 -6.80 -13.24 7.62
CA ASP A 51 -6.45 -14.46 6.89
C ASP A 51 -7.18 -15.65 7.54
N ARG A 52 -8.04 -16.27 6.75
CA ARG A 52 -8.79 -17.45 7.19
C ARG A 52 -8.39 -18.64 6.32
N ARG A 53 -7.84 -19.66 7.00
CA ARG A 53 -7.49 -20.96 6.44
C ARG A 53 -8.49 -22.03 6.93
N GLN A 54 -8.27 -23.27 6.58
CA GLN A 54 -9.22 -24.35 6.93
C GLN A 54 -9.39 -24.48 8.45
N THR A 55 -8.30 -24.49 9.20
CA THR A 55 -8.28 -24.71 10.65
C THR A 55 -7.76 -23.51 11.44
N GLU A 56 -7.25 -22.48 10.76
CA GLU A 56 -6.60 -21.33 11.36
C GLU A 56 -7.27 -20.03 10.93
N ARG A 57 -7.23 -19.05 11.83
CA ARG A 57 -7.72 -17.68 11.62
C ARG A 57 -6.72 -16.71 12.21
N GLN A 58 -6.30 -15.77 11.42
CA GLN A 58 -5.44 -14.68 11.85
C GLN A 58 -6.10 -13.34 11.53
N PHE A 59 -6.04 -12.45 12.49
CA PHE A 59 -6.43 -11.06 12.34
C PHE A 59 -5.26 -10.19 12.80
N GLU A 60 -5.06 -9.09 12.11
CA GLU A 60 -4.27 -7.96 12.58
C GLU A 60 -5.25 -6.85 12.93
N ALA A 61 -5.37 -6.52 14.21
CA ALA A 61 -6.40 -5.63 14.70
C ALA A 61 -5.94 -4.81 15.92
N PRO A 62 -5.32 -3.62 15.72
CA PRO A 62 -5.03 -2.94 14.45
C PRO A 62 -3.72 -3.40 13.78
N LEU A 63 -3.64 -3.22 12.45
CA LEU A 63 -2.39 -3.07 11.71
C LEU A 63 -2.14 -1.57 11.55
N VAL A 64 -1.02 -1.07 12.05
CA VAL A 64 -0.59 0.32 11.90
C VAL A 64 0.62 0.37 10.99
N ASP A 65 0.51 1.09 9.87
CA ASP A 65 1.57 1.28 8.88
C ASP A 65 1.79 2.78 8.68
N ILE A 66 3.01 3.24 8.95
CA ILE A 66 3.41 4.65 8.94
C ILE A 66 4.48 4.85 7.89
N ASN A 67 4.24 5.73 6.94
CA ASN A 67 5.13 6.06 5.86
C ASN A 67 5.46 7.56 5.88
N TYR A 68 6.75 7.88 5.77
CA TYR A 68 7.25 9.25 5.75
C TYR A 68 8.09 9.51 4.49
N GLY A 69 7.76 10.56 3.75
CA GLY A 69 8.50 10.98 2.57
C GLY A 69 9.73 11.82 2.93
N LEU A 70 10.91 11.33 2.54
CA LEU A 70 12.18 12.03 2.68
C LEU A 70 12.66 12.49 1.29
N GLY A 71 12.41 13.75 0.94
CA GLY A 71 12.49 14.18 -0.46
C GLY A 71 11.36 13.55 -1.30
N ASP A 72 11.50 13.67 -2.62
CA ASP A 72 10.46 13.19 -3.54
C ASP A 72 10.65 11.70 -3.91
N HIS A 73 11.82 11.13 -3.62
CA HIS A 73 12.22 9.81 -4.10
C HIS A 73 12.45 8.77 -3.01
N LEU A 74 12.45 9.16 -1.75
CA LEU A 74 12.67 8.26 -0.62
C LEU A 74 11.43 8.21 0.28
N GLN A 75 11.15 7.03 0.83
CA GLN A 75 10.14 6.80 1.84
C GLN A 75 10.73 5.93 2.95
N LEU A 76 10.46 6.29 4.18
CA LEU A 76 10.70 5.47 5.36
C LEU A 76 9.38 4.83 5.77
N LYS A 77 9.40 3.53 6.07
CA LYS A 77 8.25 2.76 6.54
C LYS A 77 8.51 2.20 7.93
N PHE A 78 7.47 2.23 8.74
CA PHE A 78 7.38 1.43 9.96
C PHE A 78 5.97 0.85 10.06
N GLU A 79 5.89 -0.48 10.27
CA GLU A 79 4.63 -1.19 10.39
C GLU A 79 4.64 -2.06 11.65
N MET A 80 3.51 -2.12 12.35
CA MET A 80 3.34 -2.92 13.55
C MET A 80 1.91 -3.48 13.61
N PRO A 81 1.73 -4.80 13.56
CA PRO A 81 0.44 -5.44 13.75
C PRO A 81 0.20 -5.79 15.22
N TYR A 82 -1.06 -5.74 15.65
CA TYR A 82 -1.53 -6.47 16.81
C TYR A 82 -2.27 -7.71 16.34
N LEU A 83 -1.65 -8.88 16.55
CA LEU A 83 -2.13 -10.16 16.05
C LEU A 83 -3.17 -10.78 17.01
N VAL A 84 -4.21 -11.33 16.41
CA VAL A 84 -5.18 -12.21 17.09
C VAL A 84 -5.24 -13.50 16.28
N GLN A 85 -4.76 -14.59 16.85
CA GLN A 85 -4.69 -15.90 16.20
C GLN A 85 -5.59 -16.91 16.92
N GLY A 86 -6.36 -17.66 16.15
CA GLY A 86 -7.19 -18.74 16.60
C GLY A 86 -7.06 -19.94 15.70
N ALA A 87 -7.06 -21.13 16.28
CA ALA A 87 -7.13 -22.39 15.56
C ALA A 87 -8.26 -23.27 16.13
N ASP A 88 -8.74 -24.20 15.31
CA ASP A 88 -9.72 -25.17 15.78
C ASP A 88 -9.08 -26.02 16.92
N ASN A 89 -9.78 -26.11 18.02
CA ASN A 89 -9.32 -26.85 19.22
C ASN A 89 -8.12 -26.22 19.97
N ALA A 90 -7.79 -24.96 19.73
CA ALA A 90 -6.78 -24.22 20.48
C ALA A 90 -7.34 -22.90 21.02
N PRO A 91 -6.85 -22.41 22.17
CA PRO A 91 -7.27 -21.10 22.68
C PRO A 91 -6.82 -19.98 21.72
N THR A 92 -7.65 -18.98 21.59
CA THR A 92 -7.28 -17.73 20.88
C THR A 92 -6.15 -17.04 21.64
N ARG A 93 -5.14 -16.59 20.92
CA ARG A 93 -4.00 -15.84 21.43
C ARG A 93 -3.96 -14.46 20.79
N ALA A 94 -3.47 -13.49 21.54
CA ALA A 94 -3.32 -12.12 21.04
C ALA A 94 -2.05 -11.48 21.59
N SER A 95 -1.27 -10.86 20.72
CA SER A 95 -0.03 -10.15 21.07
C SER A 95 0.38 -9.20 19.95
N PHE A 96 1.38 -8.37 20.20
CA PHE A 96 2.05 -7.69 19.08
C PHE A 96 2.74 -8.75 18.21
N GLY A 97 2.57 -8.61 16.90
CA GLY A 97 3.30 -9.40 15.91
C GLY A 97 4.63 -8.74 15.54
N ASP A 98 5.35 -9.37 14.63
CA ASP A 98 6.59 -8.81 14.11
C ASP A 98 6.32 -7.53 13.36
N GLY A 99 7.13 -6.52 13.67
CA GLY A 99 7.09 -5.24 12.96
C GLY A 99 7.87 -5.29 11.65
N VAL A 100 7.69 -4.28 10.83
CA VAL A 100 8.47 -4.09 9.61
C VAL A 100 9.03 -2.68 9.57
N ALA A 101 10.33 -2.55 9.28
CA ALA A 101 10.95 -1.29 8.91
C ALA A 101 11.45 -1.36 7.47
N GLY A 102 11.24 -0.30 6.69
CA GLY A 102 11.62 -0.31 5.28
C GLY A 102 12.09 1.05 4.79
N VAL A 103 12.87 1.00 3.70
CA VAL A 103 13.30 2.21 2.97
C VAL A 103 13.02 2.01 1.50
N LYS A 104 12.04 2.73 0.96
CA LYS A 104 11.74 2.74 -0.48
C LYS A 104 12.57 3.81 -1.17
N TRP A 105 13.20 3.43 -2.27
CA TRP A 105 13.91 4.34 -3.15
C TRP A 105 13.38 4.25 -4.57
N ARG A 106 12.61 5.27 -4.99
CA ARG A 106 12.17 5.45 -6.37
C ARG A 106 13.30 6.06 -7.19
N PHE A 107 14.08 5.20 -7.83
CA PHE A 107 15.27 5.62 -8.58
C PHE A 107 14.97 5.98 -10.05
N LEU A 108 13.79 5.63 -10.57
CA LEU A 108 13.33 5.98 -11.89
C LEU A 108 11.90 6.49 -11.87
N GLU A 109 11.69 7.67 -12.42
CA GLU A 109 10.38 8.22 -12.72
C GLU A 109 10.41 8.86 -14.12
N ASN A 110 9.66 8.31 -15.06
CA ASN A 110 9.55 8.82 -16.42
C ASN A 110 8.10 9.21 -16.73
N LYS A 111 7.77 10.47 -16.51
CA LYS A 111 6.43 11.02 -16.72
C LYS A 111 5.97 10.96 -18.18
N LYS A 112 6.89 10.98 -19.15
CA LYS A 112 6.56 10.89 -20.59
C LYS A 112 6.01 9.50 -20.95
N HIS A 113 6.49 8.48 -20.26
CA HIS A 113 6.13 7.08 -20.50
C HIS A 113 5.25 6.50 -19.40
N ASP A 114 4.83 7.33 -18.42
CA ASP A 114 4.04 6.89 -17.25
C ASP A 114 4.66 5.64 -16.59
N LEU A 115 5.96 5.67 -16.36
CA LEU A 115 6.74 4.56 -15.81
C LEU A 115 7.48 5.03 -14.57
N ALA A 116 7.35 4.28 -13.48
CA ALA A 116 8.16 4.44 -12.29
C ALA A 116 8.72 3.11 -11.83
N ILE A 117 9.92 3.13 -11.23
CA ILE A 117 10.59 1.95 -10.69
C ILE A 117 11.23 2.31 -9.34
N SER A 118 11.06 1.44 -8.36
CA SER A 118 11.65 1.55 -7.03
C SER A 118 12.27 0.24 -6.57
N PHE A 119 13.16 0.36 -5.60
CA PHE A 119 13.66 -0.73 -4.79
C PHE A 119 13.29 -0.46 -3.33
N TYR A 120 12.71 -1.45 -2.65
CA TYR A 120 12.10 -1.26 -1.34
C TYR A 120 12.53 -2.32 -0.31
N PRO A 121 13.80 -2.36 0.10
CA PRO A 121 14.23 -3.27 1.15
C PRO A 121 13.45 -3.05 2.45
N GLN A 122 12.99 -4.16 3.03
CA GLN A 122 12.23 -4.18 4.28
C GLN A 122 12.84 -5.22 5.21
N LEU A 123 12.97 -4.86 6.49
CA LEU A 123 13.48 -5.71 7.56
C LEU A 123 12.34 -6.04 8.52
N GLY A 124 12.12 -7.33 8.76
CA GLY A 124 11.29 -7.80 9.86
C GLY A 124 11.98 -7.51 11.20
N ILE A 125 11.20 -6.97 12.13
CA ILE A 125 11.63 -6.65 13.49
C ILE A 125 10.89 -7.60 14.41
N ASP A 126 11.63 -8.48 15.08
CA ASP A 126 11.07 -9.48 15.98
C ASP A 126 10.20 -8.80 17.06
N SER A 127 9.05 -9.36 17.32
CA SER A 127 8.18 -8.90 18.40
C SER A 127 8.85 -9.18 19.76
N PRO A 128 8.77 -8.23 20.72
CA PRO A 128 9.29 -8.47 22.07
C PRO A 128 8.44 -9.46 22.88
N THR A 129 7.35 -9.96 22.32
CA THR A 129 6.41 -10.85 23.01
C THR A 129 6.44 -12.25 22.40
N ASP A 130 7.18 -13.17 23.02
CA ASP A 130 7.31 -14.59 22.67
C ASP A 130 5.99 -15.41 22.80
N VAL A 131 4.84 -14.75 22.85
CA VAL A 131 3.55 -15.39 23.16
C VAL A 131 3.00 -16.24 22.02
N LEU A 132 3.50 -16.08 20.80
CA LEU A 132 2.97 -16.75 19.61
C LEU A 132 3.78 -17.98 19.16
N GLU A 133 4.79 -18.42 19.92
CA GLU A 133 5.69 -19.54 19.56
C GLU A 133 5.04 -20.92 19.39
N SER A 134 3.75 -21.07 19.41
CA SER A 134 3.16 -22.39 19.17
C SER A 134 2.29 -22.42 17.93
N GLY A 135 2.90 -22.70 16.79
CA GLY A 135 2.26 -23.05 15.54
C GLY A 135 2.57 -22.18 14.34
N ALA A 136 3.02 -20.94 14.53
CA ALA A 136 3.58 -20.16 13.43
C ALA A 136 4.99 -20.67 13.10
N THR A 137 5.33 -20.79 11.85
CA THR A 137 6.69 -21.10 11.40
C THR A 137 7.60 -19.95 11.84
N ASP A 138 8.48 -20.20 12.81
CA ASP A 138 9.51 -19.24 13.19
C ASP A 138 10.51 -19.13 12.03
N TYR A 139 10.39 -18.07 11.25
CA TYR A 139 11.33 -17.73 10.18
C TYR A 139 12.57 -16.98 10.68
N GLY A 140 12.60 -16.59 11.96
CA GLY A 140 13.62 -15.69 12.50
C GLY A 140 13.63 -14.35 11.79
N ARG A 141 14.79 -13.71 11.75
CA ARG A 141 14.94 -12.45 11.01
C ARG A 141 14.65 -12.61 9.54
N GLN A 142 13.85 -11.72 8.99
CA GLN A 142 13.43 -11.75 7.61
C GLN A 142 13.78 -10.43 6.92
N ILE A 143 14.23 -10.52 5.68
CA ILE A 143 14.47 -9.36 4.81
C ILE A 143 13.72 -9.59 3.51
N LEU A 144 12.89 -8.61 3.13
CA LEU A 144 12.28 -8.54 1.80
C LEU A 144 13.09 -7.60 0.92
N LEU A 145 13.41 -8.04 -0.29
CA LEU A 145 14.13 -7.28 -1.31
C LEU A 145 13.29 -7.19 -2.58
N PRO A 146 12.29 -6.30 -2.67
CA PRO A 146 11.41 -6.18 -3.81
C PRO A 146 11.90 -5.10 -4.79
N LEU A 147 11.66 -5.35 -6.05
CA LEU A 147 11.64 -4.37 -7.13
C LEU A 147 10.18 -4.11 -7.52
N GLU A 148 9.79 -2.85 -7.54
CA GLU A 148 8.43 -2.41 -7.85
C GLU A 148 8.45 -1.62 -9.16
N ILE A 149 7.47 -1.86 -10.00
CA ILE A 149 7.32 -1.22 -11.31
C ILE A 149 5.87 -0.79 -11.48
N THR A 150 5.64 0.48 -11.77
CA THR A 150 4.32 0.98 -12.17
C THR A 150 4.34 1.42 -13.60
N LYS A 151 3.32 1.03 -14.35
CA LYS A 151 3.08 1.45 -15.73
C LYS A 151 1.60 1.79 -15.92
N LYS A 152 1.32 2.99 -16.44
CA LYS A 152 -0.04 3.35 -16.83
C LYS A 152 -0.38 2.77 -18.19
N LEU A 153 -1.49 2.06 -18.29
CA LEU A 153 -2.03 1.42 -19.48
C LEU A 153 -3.40 2.03 -19.82
N GLY A 154 -3.39 3.20 -20.41
CA GLY A 154 -4.60 3.98 -20.68
C GLY A 154 -5.29 4.39 -19.37
N PRO A 155 -6.53 3.97 -19.08
CA PRO A 155 -7.23 4.32 -17.86
C PRO A 155 -6.91 3.42 -16.66
N VAL A 156 -6.01 2.47 -16.83
CA VAL A 156 -5.63 1.48 -15.81
C VAL A 156 -4.17 1.67 -15.47
N ASP A 157 -3.87 1.71 -14.20
CA ASP A 157 -2.52 1.64 -13.69
C ASP A 157 -2.19 0.19 -13.32
N ALA A 158 -1.05 -0.30 -13.79
CA ALA A 158 -0.58 -1.65 -13.55
C ALA A 158 0.70 -1.60 -12.71
N ASN A 159 0.72 -2.33 -11.59
CA ASN A 159 1.85 -2.46 -10.70
C ASN A 159 2.34 -3.90 -10.72
N LEU A 160 3.63 -4.06 -10.88
CA LEU A 160 4.34 -5.33 -10.75
C LEU A 160 5.35 -5.22 -9.62
N GLU A 161 5.27 -6.12 -8.68
CA GLU A 161 6.26 -6.31 -7.63
C GLU A 161 6.90 -7.68 -7.76
N VAL A 162 8.22 -7.74 -7.76
CA VAL A 162 8.99 -8.98 -7.73
C VAL A 162 10.02 -8.87 -6.64
N GLY A 163 9.96 -9.75 -5.65
CA GLY A 163 10.83 -9.70 -4.48
C GLY A 163 11.26 -11.07 -3.99
N ARG A 164 12.21 -11.06 -3.09
CA ARG A 164 12.66 -12.25 -2.39
C ARG A 164 12.64 -12.00 -0.89
N TRP A 165 11.91 -12.82 -0.17
CA TRP A 165 12.05 -13.00 1.25
C TRP A 165 13.28 -13.88 1.52
N VAL A 166 14.23 -13.32 2.22
CA VAL A 166 15.38 -14.04 2.76
C VAL A 166 15.10 -14.26 4.24
N THR A 167 15.08 -15.51 4.68
CA THR A 167 14.69 -15.89 6.04
C THR A 167 15.88 -16.50 6.77
N GLN A 168 15.98 -16.24 8.06
CA GLN A 168 17.04 -16.83 8.89
C GLN A 168 16.79 -18.32 9.09
N HIS A 169 15.52 -18.71 9.24
CA HIS A 169 15.09 -20.08 9.41
C HIS A 169 14.07 -20.45 8.33
N GLY A 170 14.08 -21.70 7.87
CA GLY A 170 13.18 -22.15 6.82
C GLY A 170 13.60 -21.74 5.39
N PRO A 171 12.73 -21.98 4.41
CA PRO A 171 13.00 -21.68 3.02
C PRO A 171 12.79 -20.21 2.70
N ASP A 172 13.69 -19.62 1.96
CA ASP A 172 13.44 -18.35 1.27
C ASP A 172 12.22 -18.45 0.35
N GLN A 173 11.59 -17.31 0.06
CA GLN A 173 10.41 -17.27 -0.79
C GLN A 173 10.56 -16.22 -1.89
N TRP A 174 10.10 -16.56 -3.09
CA TRP A 174 9.85 -15.57 -4.14
C TRP A 174 8.45 -14.97 -3.97
N LEU A 175 8.39 -13.66 -4.03
CA LEU A 175 7.17 -12.87 -4.08
C LEU A 175 6.97 -12.36 -5.50
N THR A 176 5.75 -12.45 -6.00
CA THR A 176 5.33 -11.78 -7.24
C THR A 176 3.93 -11.23 -7.03
N GLY A 177 3.78 -9.92 -7.10
CA GLY A 177 2.53 -9.20 -7.04
C GLY A 177 2.21 -8.53 -8.37
N LEU A 178 0.97 -8.64 -8.83
CA LEU A 178 0.46 -7.94 -9.98
C LEU A 178 -0.86 -7.27 -9.58
N ALA A 179 -0.88 -5.95 -9.56
CA ALA A 179 -2.04 -5.18 -9.17
C ALA A 179 -2.48 -4.24 -10.28
N PHE A 180 -3.77 -4.01 -10.36
CA PHE A 180 -4.41 -3.10 -11.28
C PHE A 180 -5.32 -2.16 -10.54
N GLY A 181 -5.22 -0.87 -10.84
CA GLY A 181 -6.08 0.16 -10.31
C GLY A 181 -6.76 0.94 -11.42
N ARG A 182 -8.02 1.32 -11.20
CA ARG A 182 -8.76 2.20 -12.10
C ARG A 182 -9.62 3.17 -11.33
N GLN A 183 -9.44 4.45 -11.61
CA GLN A 183 -10.35 5.48 -11.11
C GLN A 183 -11.70 5.34 -11.83
N VAL A 184 -12.74 4.95 -11.08
CA VAL A 184 -14.10 4.74 -11.60
C VAL A 184 -14.93 6.02 -11.44
N THR A 185 -14.74 6.74 -10.32
CA THR A 185 -15.33 8.07 -10.06
C THR A 185 -14.26 8.96 -9.43
N PRO A 186 -14.47 10.29 -9.33
CA PRO A 186 -13.51 11.17 -8.66
C PRO A 186 -13.18 10.82 -7.21
N LYS A 187 -14.02 9.98 -6.58
CA LYS A 187 -13.83 9.55 -5.18
C LYS A 187 -13.53 8.07 -5.02
N PHE A 188 -13.75 7.26 -6.04
CA PHE A 188 -13.63 5.80 -5.92
C PHE A 188 -12.70 5.22 -6.98
N GLU A 189 -11.70 4.50 -6.51
CA GLU A 189 -10.78 3.67 -7.28
C GLU A 189 -11.10 2.20 -7.05
N ALA A 190 -11.27 1.44 -8.12
CA ALA A 190 -11.41 -0.01 -8.08
C ALA A 190 -10.04 -0.66 -8.25
N LEU A 191 -9.77 -1.71 -7.47
CA LEU A 191 -8.51 -2.42 -7.39
C LEU A 191 -8.69 -3.92 -7.63
N ALA A 192 -7.72 -4.54 -8.27
CA ALA A 192 -7.62 -5.98 -8.41
C ALA A 192 -6.16 -6.42 -8.23
N GLU A 193 -5.94 -7.58 -7.62
CA GLU A 193 -4.62 -8.10 -7.32
C GLU A 193 -4.54 -9.59 -7.61
N LEU A 194 -3.39 -10.00 -8.13
CA LEU A 194 -2.91 -11.37 -8.15
C LEU A 194 -1.58 -11.42 -7.40
N TYR A 195 -1.51 -12.16 -6.30
CA TYR A 195 -0.33 -12.24 -5.46
C TYR A 195 0.12 -13.68 -5.30
N ASN A 196 1.42 -13.91 -5.47
CA ASN A 196 2.02 -15.23 -5.39
C ASN A 196 3.23 -15.24 -4.47
N LEU A 197 3.25 -16.17 -3.53
CA LEU A 197 4.43 -16.57 -2.76
C LEU A 197 4.82 -17.99 -3.15
N ARG A 198 6.11 -18.21 -3.37
CA ARG A 198 6.64 -19.51 -3.73
C ARG A 198 7.93 -19.79 -2.96
N ALA A 199 7.93 -20.83 -2.14
CA ALA A 199 9.12 -21.27 -1.45
C ALA A 199 10.22 -21.72 -2.42
N VAL A 200 11.48 -21.40 -2.10
CA VAL A 200 12.66 -21.84 -2.83
C VAL A 200 13.03 -23.23 -2.32
N HIS A 201 13.20 -24.18 -3.22
CA HIS A 201 13.52 -25.57 -2.92
C HIS A 201 12.45 -26.34 -2.09
N ALA A 202 11.23 -25.81 -2.05
CA ALA A 202 10.07 -26.51 -1.48
C ALA A 202 8.90 -26.47 -2.45
N HIS A 203 7.90 -27.32 -2.22
CA HIS A 203 6.71 -27.36 -3.10
C HIS A 203 5.63 -26.35 -2.68
N ASP A 204 5.89 -25.60 -1.61
CA ASP A 204 4.91 -24.64 -1.07
C ASP A 204 4.75 -23.45 -2.02
N ARG A 205 3.52 -23.24 -2.41
CA ARG A 205 3.10 -22.14 -3.26
C ARG A 205 1.74 -21.64 -2.82
N GLU A 206 1.66 -20.35 -2.56
CA GLU A 206 0.40 -19.64 -2.31
C GLU A 206 0.13 -18.69 -3.46
N THR A 207 -1.06 -18.78 -4.07
CA THR A 207 -1.51 -17.83 -5.08
C THR A 207 -2.89 -17.35 -4.69
N THR A 208 -3.01 -16.04 -4.46
CA THR A 208 -4.25 -15.39 -4.05
C THR A 208 -4.70 -14.39 -5.10
N PHE A 209 -6.00 -14.20 -5.16
CA PHE A 209 -6.65 -13.18 -5.95
C PHE A 209 -7.49 -12.31 -5.03
N GLY A 210 -7.43 -10.99 -5.21
CA GLY A 210 -8.17 -10.03 -4.42
C GLY A 210 -8.84 -8.96 -5.29
N LEU A 211 -10.00 -8.49 -4.82
CA LEU A 211 -10.69 -7.32 -5.36
C LEU A 211 -10.90 -6.33 -4.23
N GLY A 212 -10.74 -5.06 -4.53
CA GLY A 212 -10.84 -4.01 -3.52
C GLY A 212 -11.12 -2.63 -4.09
N GLY A 213 -10.92 -1.64 -3.26
CA GLY A 213 -11.05 -0.26 -3.67
C GLY A 213 -10.63 0.72 -2.59
N ARG A 214 -10.43 1.96 -3.02
CA ARG A 214 -10.15 3.13 -2.20
C ARG A 214 -11.24 4.16 -2.40
N LEU A 215 -11.89 4.57 -1.31
CA LEU A 215 -12.93 5.59 -1.31
C LEU A 215 -12.40 6.83 -0.60
N ARG A 216 -12.25 7.93 -1.32
CA ARG A 216 -11.86 9.23 -0.77
C ARG A 216 -13.02 9.84 0.01
N LEU A 217 -12.88 9.88 1.32
CA LEU A 217 -13.89 10.49 2.23
C LEU A 217 -13.69 11.99 2.33
N THR A 218 -12.43 12.44 2.50
CA THR A 218 -12.04 13.85 2.53
C THR A 218 -10.75 14.05 1.71
N LYS A 219 -10.18 15.25 1.72
CA LYS A 219 -8.89 15.52 1.07
C LYS A 219 -7.74 14.69 1.66
N SER A 220 -7.81 14.40 2.96
CA SER A 220 -6.75 13.73 3.71
C SER A 220 -7.13 12.36 4.26
N LEU A 221 -8.33 11.86 3.95
CA LEU A 221 -8.83 10.61 4.51
C LEU A 221 -9.43 9.73 3.43
N LEU A 222 -8.94 8.51 3.32
CA LEU A 222 -9.46 7.47 2.45
C LEU A 222 -9.94 6.27 3.29
N PHE A 223 -11.01 5.65 2.86
CA PHE A 223 -11.42 4.32 3.31
C PHE A 223 -10.91 3.28 2.32
N LEU A 224 -10.29 2.23 2.82
CA LEU A 224 -9.64 1.16 2.07
C LEU A 224 -10.35 -0.15 2.38
N ILE A 225 -10.62 -0.94 1.34
CA ILE A 225 -11.24 -2.25 1.50
C ILE A 225 -10.73 -3.23 0.43
N MET A 226 -10.53 -4.49 0.83
CA MET A 226 -10.20 -5.59 -0.08
C MET A 226 -10.73 -6.90 0.47
N ALA A 227 -11.16 -7.78 -0.43
CA ALA A 227 -11.48 -9.18 -0.13
C ALA A 227 -10.94 -10.09 -1.24
N GLY A 228 -10.46 -11.25 -0.85
CA GLY A 228 -9.85 -12.20 -1.77
C GLY A 228 -9.77 -13.62 -1.21
N ARG A 229 -9.15 -14.50 -1.96
CA ARG A 229 -8.89 -15.89 -1.56
C ARG A 229 -7.82 -16.53 -2.43
N SER A 230 -7.34 -17.69 -2.03
CA SER A 230 -6.49 -18.53 -2.90
C SER A 230 -7.30 -19.23 -4.00
N PHE A 231 -6.62 -19.61 -5.07
CA PHE A 231 -7.19 -20.46 -6.11
C PHE A 231 -7.26 -21.93 -5.71
N SER A 232 -6.53 -22.32 -4.66
CA SER A 232 -6.48 -23.69 -4.19
C SER A 232 -7.72 -24.05 -3.37
N GLY A 233 -8.05 -25.35 -3.32
CA GLY A 233 -9.18 -25.84 -2.53
C GLY A 233 -8.93 -25.77 -1.01
N PRO A 234 -9.98 -25.96 -0.19
CA PRO A 234 -9.88 -25.84 1.26
C PRO A 234 -8.83 -26.75 1.91
N SER A 235 -8.63 -27.93 1.39
CA SER A 235 -7.68 -28.93 1.93
C SER A 235 -6.20 -28.62 1.67
N SER A 236 -5.90 -27.52 0.97
CA SER A 236 -4.52 -27.18 0.61
C SER A 236 -3.75 -26.40 1.69
N GLY A 237 -4.38 -26.05 2.80
CA GLY A 237 -3.81 -25.15 3.81
C GLY A 237 -3.71 -23.68 3.36
N GLN A 238 -4.16 -23.37 2.15
CA GLN A 238 -4.12 -22.05 1.56
C GLN A 238 -5.24 -21.13 2.09
N PRO A 239 -5.10 -19.80 2.04
CA PRO A 239 -6.15 -18.88 2.46
C PRO A 239 -7.47 -19.11 1.71
N GLN A 240 -8.54 -19.37 2.46
CA GLN A 240 -9.90 -19.45 1.93
C GLN A 240 -10.55 -18.08 1.83
N PHE A 241 -10.11 -17.17 2.69
CA PHE A 241 -10.50 -15.77 2.68
C PHE A 241 -9.32 -14.93 3.17
N ILE A 242 -9.06 -13.85 2.46
CA ILE A 242 -8.20 -12.76 2.90
C ILE A 242 -9.02 -11.47 2.83
N GLY A 243 -8.80 -10.57 3.78
CA GLY A 243 -9.53 -9.32 3.84
C GLY A 243 -8.71 -8.20 4.45
N TYR A 244 -9.01 -6.99 4.01
CA TYR A 244 -8.51 -5.74 4.57
C TYR A 244 -9.64 -4.74 4.65
N ALA A 245 -9.73 -4.00 5.77
CA ALA A 245 -10.57 -2.82 5.91
C ALA A 245 -9.83 -1.80 6.77
N GLY A 246 -9.68 -0.57 6.29
CA GLY A 246 -8.90 0.43 7.02
C GLY A 246 -9.12 1.86 6.58
N LEU A 247 -8.41 2.75 7.26
CA LEU A 247 -8.36 4.17 6.96
C LEU A 247 -6.92 4.56 6.62
N GLN A 248 -6.76 5.34 5.56
CA GLN A 248 -5.51 5.98 5.20
C GLN A 248 -5.62 7.48 5.47
N ILE A 249 -4.68 8.01 6.24
CA ILE A 249 -4.58 9.41 6.60
C ILE A 249 -3.37 9.99 5.88
N GLN A 250 -3.59 11.00 5.05
CA GLN A 250 -2.55 11.73 4.33
C GLN A 250 -2.35 13.10 4.98
N LEU A 251 -1.14 13.34 5.50
CA LEU A 251 -0.78 14.61 6.12
C LEU A 251 0.28 15.31 5.28
N GLU A 252 -0.10 16.41 4.68
CA GLU A 252 0.79 17.23 3.87
C GLU A 252 1.54 18.23 4.75
N ARG A 253 2.84 18.41 4.49
CA ARG A 253 3.65 19.47 5.12
C ARG A 253 3.10 20.82 4.68
N LYS A 254 2.67 21.64 5.65
CA LYS A 254 2.35 23.04 5.38
C LYS A 254 3.63 23.76 4.96
N HIS A 255 3.70 24.19 3.71
CA HIS A 255 4.73 25.15 3.30
C HIS A 255 4.51 26.43 4.11
N ALA A 256 5.50 26.82 4.90
CA ALA A 256 5.49 28.16 5.51
C ALA A 256 5.32 29.18 4.37
N LYS A 257 4.27 29.99 4.41
CA LYS A 257 4.15 31.15 3.53
C LYS A 257 5.46 31.92 3.66
N GLN A 258 6.21 32.04 2.57
CA GLN A 258 7.31 32.97 2.48
C GLN A 258 6.72 34.35 2.75
N GLU A 259 7.02 34.94 3.90
CA GLU A 259 6.83 36.35 4.13
C GLU A 259 7.76 37.10 3.17
N SER A 260 7.31 37.29 1.94
CA SER A 260 7.82 38.31 1.05
C SER A 260 6.99 39.55 1.33
N ASP A 261 7.59 40.52 1.97
CA ASP A 261 7.46 41.92 1.74
C ASP A 261 7.59 42.73 3.01
N THR A 262 8.82 43.08 3.31
CA THR A 262 9.08 44.42 3.83
C THR A 262 10.33 44.94 3.17
N GLN A 263 10.21 45.40 1.91
CA GLN A 263 11.15 46.42 1.42
C GLN A 263 10.77 47.74 2.08
N PRO A 264 11.63 48.36 2.83
CA PRO A 264 11.46 49.76 3.21
C PRO A 264 11.64 50.61 1.97
N GLY A 265 10.64 51.41 1.65
CA GLY A 265 10.66 52.35 0.59
C GLY A 265 11.84 53.32 0.68
N PRO A 266 12.31 53.87 -0.48
CA PRO A 266 13.42 54.81 -0.50
C PRO A 266 13.03 56.12 0.23
N SER A 267 13.79 56.46 1.28
CA SER A 267 13.73 57.76 1.94
C SER A 267 14.26 58.82 0.97
N ASN A 268 13.37 59.66 0.47
CA ASN A 268 13.77 60.92 -0.17
C ASN A 268 14.37 61.85 0.86
N HIS A 269 15.63 62.21 0.62
CA HIS A 269 16.24 63.46 1.04
C HIS A 269 16.97 64.07 -0.15
#